data_936b5d19448984456a9dd418b726ca36
#
_entry.id   936b5d19448984456a9dd418b726ca36
#
_cell.length_a   1.000
_cell.length_b   1.000
_cell.length_c   1.000
_cell.angle_alpha   90.00
_cell.angle_beta   90.00
_cell.angle_gamma   90.00
#
_symmetry.space_group_name_H-M   'P 1'
#
loop_
_entity.id
_entity.type
_entity.pdbx_description
1 polymer ?
#
loop_
_entity_poly.entity_id
_entity_poly.type
_entity_poly.pdbx_seq_one_letter_code
_entity_poly.pdbx_strand_id
1 'polypeptide(L)'
;MSNTVIRSITFSVDLFKINNIDYQNEVKNKIEIIRKGFLEKNIKLRTIRINIIKLDFSQRPEKYLFLNNVKLLSSFCESLKIRWFNISIDLVNSNIKNIKIASEISLEILKKHKNAFINLIVSDKDKINFNAIKESSKFILDVSKLSHNGYDNFRVGINTNSKSDTPFFPFSFASKELSFSVAIESINLIENLLNKNSSKEINLLEIQNKIVVQLTKSILLINNISEKLSVTSDSLYSGIDFSLAPYPNEKISVVKLLNHLGLNKFGSNGSLFLTSYFTN
;
A
#
# COMPACT_ATOMS: atom_id res chain seq x y z
N MET A 1 -25.58 -8.38 -7.08
CA MET A 1 -24.20 -8.15 -7.54
C MET A 1 -23.38 -7.63 -6.38
N SER A 2 -22.17 -8.12 -6.18
CA SER A 2 -21.28 -7.66 -5.10
C SER A 2 -20.91 -6.20 -5.34
N ASN A 3 -21.15 -5.31 -4.36
CA ASN A 3 -20.71 -3.90 -4.41
C ASN A 3 -19.20 -3.77 -4.08
N THR A 4 -18.44 -4.86 -4.19
CA THR A 4 -17.01 -4.88 -3.88
C THR A 4 -16.25 -4.13 -4.95
N VAL A 5 -15.44 -3.16 -4.52
CA VAL A 5 -14.54 -2.37 -5.37
C VAL A 5 -13.11 -2.66 -4.95
N ILE A 6 -12.26 -2.98 -5.92
CA ILE A 6 -10.82 -3.07 -5.69
C ILE A 6 -10.25 -1.65 -5.72
N ARG A 7 -9.67 -1.24 -4.59
CA ARG A 7 -8.98 0.04 -4.43
C ARG A 7 -7.68 0.04 -5.24
N SER A 8 -6.90 -1.02 -5.13
CA SER A 8 -5.67 -1.18 -5.89
C SER A 8 -5.26 -2.64 -6.04
N ILE A 9 -4.59 -2.93 -7.15
CA ILE A 9 -3.75 -4.10 -7.31
C ILE A 9 -2.31 -3.59 -7.23
N THR A 10 -1.52 -4.15 -6.32
CA THR A 10 -0.09 -3.83 -6.20
C THR A 10 0.71 -4.98 -6.78
N PHE A 11 1.45 -4.72 -7.85
CA PHE A 11 2.28 -5.69 -8.54
C PHE A 11 3.75 -5.48 -8.18
N SER A 12 4.50 -6.55 -7.94
CA SER A 12 5.88 -6.50 -7.47
C SER A 12 6.87 -6.79 -8.58
N VAL A 13 7.91 -5.95 -8.69
CA VAL A 13 8.94 -6.03 -9.71
C VAL A 13 10.35 -6.00 -9.11
N ASP A 14 11.31 -6.52 -9.86
CA ASP A 14 12.73 -6.32 -9.55
C ASP A 14 13.22 -5.02 -10.21
N LEU A 15 13.71 -4.08 -9.40
CA LEU A 15 14.22 -2.80 -9.85
C LEU A 15 15.41 -2.96 -10.81
N PHE A 16 16.24 -3.97 -10.61
CA PHE A 16 17.46 -4.17 -11.42
C PHE A 16 17.21 -4.90 -12.75
N LYS A 17 16.01 -5.46 -12.92
CA LYS A 17 15.59 -6.05 -14.22
C LYS A 17 14.78 -5.08 -15.07
N ILE A 18 14.43 -3.90 -14.55
CA ILE A 18 13.54 -2.95 -15.26
C ILE A 18 14.18 -2.35 -16.52
N ASN A 19 15.49 -2.45 -16.71
CA ASN A 19 16.20 -2.05 -17.91
C ASN A 19 16.06 -3.07 -19.05
N ASN A 20 15.55 -4.28 -18.79
CA ASN A 20 15.31 -5.31 -19.79
C ASN A 20 13.91 -5.16 -20.38
N ILE A 21 13.80 -5.00 -21.69
CA ILE A 21 12.53 -4.80 -22.39
C ILE A 21 11.64 -6.04 -22.34
N ASP A 22 12.21 -7.24 -22.39
CA ASP A 22 11.45 -8.49 -22.31
C ASP A 22 10.82 -8.65 -20.94
N TYR A 23 11.54 -8.29 -19.87
CA TYR A 23 11.01 -8.24 -18.53
C TYR A 23 9.88 -7.21 -18.37
N GLN A 24 10.03 -6.01 -18.95
CA GLN A 24 8.95 -5.03 -18.97
C GLN A 24 7.69 -5.56 -19.67
N ASN A 25 7.87 -6.24 -20.81
CA ASN A 25 6.77 -6.85 -21.55
C ASN A 25 6.10 -7.97 -20.76
N GLU A 26 6.85 -8.80 -20.07
CA GLU A 26 6.34 -9.83 -19.17
C GLU A 26 5.49 -9.21 -18.06
N VAL A 27 6.03 -8.24 -17.33
CA VAL A 27 5.31 -7.52 -16.26
C VAL A 27 4.02 -6.90 -16.78
N LYS A 28 4.08 -6.22 -17.93
CA LYS A 28 2.89 -5.63 -18.56
C LYS A 28 1.82 -6.67 -18.88
N ASN A 29 2.20 -7.79 -19.49
CA ASN A 29 1.27 -8.86 -19.85
C ASN A 29 0.60 -9.46 -18.61
N LYS A 30 1.36 -9.76 -17.56
CA LYS A 30 0.82 -10.30 -16.30
C LYS A 30 -0.16 -9.31 -15.64
N ILE A 31 0.18 -8.02 -15.57
CA ILE A 31 -0.71 -6.96 -15.07
C ILE A 31 -2.02 -6.91 -15.89
N GLU A 32 -1.96 -6.99 -17.21
CA GLU A 32 -3.15 -6.93 -18.05
C GLU A 32 -4.04 -8.18 -17.93
N ILE A 33 -3.47 -9.36 -17.75
CA ILE A 33 -4.24 -10.59 -17.45
C ILE A 33 -5.01 -10.43 -16.15
N ILE A 34 -4.33 -9.99 -15.09
CA ILE A 34 -4.96 -9.80 -13.77
C ILE A 34 -6.06 -8.74 -13.84
N ARG A 35 -5.78 -7.60 -14.48
CA ARG A 35 -6.74 -6.51 -14.66
C ARG A 35 -7.99 -6.95 -15.40
N LYS A 36 -7.83 -7.61 -16.56
CA LYS A 36 -8.94 -8.13 -17.37
C LYS A 36 -9.76 -9.15 -16.61
N GLY A 37 -9.11 -10.07 -15.90
CA GLY A 37 -9.81 -11.11 -15.14
C GLY A 37 -10.74 -10.56 -14.06
N PHE A 38 -10.38 -9.47 -13.38
CA PHE A 38 -11.30 -8.79 -12.45
C PHE A 38 -12.45 -8.05 -13.20
N LEU A 39 -12.14 -7.38 -14.30
CA LEU A 39 -13.15 -6.66 -15.10
C LEU A 39 -14.20 -7.61 -15.70
N GLU A 40 -13.80 -8.79 -16.18
CA GLU A 40 -14.70 -9.83 -16.70
C GLU A 40 -15.65 -10.38 -15.62
N LYS A 41 -15.29 -10.28 -14.36
CA LYS A 41 -16.14 -10.60 -13.20
C LYS A 41 -16.98 -9.41 -12.74
N ASN A 42 -17.04 -8.31 -13.53
CA ASN A 42 -17.74 -7.07 -13.19
C ASN A 42 -17.26 -6.45 -11.85
N ILE A 43 -15.99 -6.64 -11.49
CA ILE A 43 -15.38 -6.03 -10.31
C ILE A 43 -14.66 -4.75 -10.75
N LYS A 44 -15.08 -3.62 -10.17
CA LYS A 44 -14.47 -2.33 -10.43
C LYS A 44 -13.06 -2.28 -9.83
N LEU A 45 -12.08 -1.94 -10.67
CA LEU A 45 -10.70 -1.66 -10.27
C LEU A 45 -10.42 -0.16 -10.39
N ARG A 46 -9.89 0.47 -9.32
CA ARG A 46 -9.57 1.91 -9.36
C ARG A 46 -8.16 2.20 -9.84
N THR A 47 -7.16 1.47 -9.35
CA THR A 47 -5.76 1.75 -9.69
C THR A 47 -4.89 0.51 -9.62
N ILE A 48 -3.79 0.55 -10.38
CA ILE A 48 -2.67 -0.38 -10.27
C ILE A 48 -1.50 0.39 -9.65
N ARG A 49 -0.69 -0.29 -8.88
CA ARG A 49 0.51 0.24 -8.23
C ARG A 49 1.65 -0.73 -8.42
N ILE A 50 2.86 -0.22 -8.37
CA ILE A 50 4.07 -1.06 -8.41
C ILE A 50 4.73 -1.02 -7.03
N ASN A 51 5.16 -2.18 -6.58
CA ASN A 51 6.06 -2.35 -5.45
C ASN A 51 7.35 -2.99 -5.95
N ILE A 52 8.48 -2.74 -5.31
CA ILE A 52 9.72 -3.43 -5.66
C ILE A 52 10.07 -4.45 -4.57
N ILE A 53 10.87 -5.44 -4.96
CA ILE A 53 11.57 -6.30 -3.99
C ILE A 53 12.42 -5.40 -3.09
N LYS A 54 12.41 -5.67 -1.78
CA LYS A 54 13.20 -4.88 -0.84
C LYS A 54 14.67 -4.89 -1.22
N LEU A 55 15.30 -3.72 -1.12
CA LEU A 55 16.70 -3.50 -1.47
C LEU A 55 17.56 -3.51 -0.22
N ASP A 56 18.49 -4.45 -0.13
CA ASP A 56 19.45 -4.52 0.97
C ASP A 56 20.56 -3.47 0.78
N PHE A 57 20.63 -2.53 1.71
CA PHE A 57 21.66 -1.49 1.76
C PHE A 57 22.81 -1.82 2.74
N SER A 58 22.91 -3.04 3.21
CA SER A 58 24.10 -3.52 3.95
C SER A 58 25.35 -3.49 3.05
N GLN A 59 25.18 -3.80 1.76
CA GLN A 59 26.16 -3.56 0.72
C GLN A 59 25.81 -2.26 -0.01
N ARG A 60 26.81 -1.40 -0.23
CA ARG A 60 26.61 -0.10 -0.88
C ARG A 60 26.17 -0.28 -2.32
N PRO A 61 24.91 0.10 -2.69
CA PRO A 61 24.51 0.09 -4.08
C PRO A 61 25.26 1.17 -4.86
N GLU A 62 25.52 0.92 -6.13
CA GLU A 62 26.03 1.94 -7.03
C GLU A 62 24.95 3.00 -7.25
N LYS A 63 25.18 4.21 -6.72
CA LYS A 63 24.17 5.29 -6.72
C LYS A 63 23.65 5.61 -8.11
N TYR A 64 24.54 5.66 -9.11
CA TYR A 64 24.16 6.00 -10.48
C TYR A 64 23.22 4.95 -11.08
N LEU A 65 23.59 3.68 -10.99
CA LEU A 65 22.78 2.56 -11.50
C LEU A 65 21.42 2.52 -10.82
N PHE A 66 21.40 2.71 -9.52
CA PHE A 66 20.16 2.75 -8.75
C PHE A 66 19.20 3.86 -9.23
N LEU A 67 19.69 5.10 -9.30
CA LEU A 67 18.89 6.25 -9.73
C LEU A 67 18.43 6.12 -11.19
N ASN A 68 19.26 5.54 -12.07
CA ASN A 68 18.88 5.28 -13.46
C ASN A 68 17.74 4.25 -13.54
N ASN A 69 17.81 3.16 -12.78
CA ASN A 69 16.73 2.16 -12.74
C ASN A 69 15.43 2.72 -12.16
N VAL A 70 15.50 3.60 -11.16
CA VAL A 70 14.31 4.32 -10.65
C VAL A 70 13.69 5.21 -11.73
N LYS A 71 14.51 5.89 -12.53
CA LYS A 71 14.04 6.68 -13.67
C LYS A 71 13.33 5.79 -14.71
N LEU A 72 13.91 4.64 -15.05
CA LEU A 72 13.30 3.67 -15.96
C LEU A 72 11.98 3.13 -15.40
N LEU A 73 11.93 2.80 -14.11
CA LEU A 73 10.71 2.36 -13.45
C LEU A 73 9.63 3.45 -13.50
N SER A 74 9.97 4.71 -13.25
CA SER A 74 9.03 5.83 -13.36
C SER A 74 8.44 5.94 -14.76
N SER A 75 9.29 5.90 -15.80
CA SER A 75 8.86 5.93 -17.21
C SER A 75 8.00 4.71 -17.57
N PHE A 76 8.34 3.53 -17.08
CA PHE A 76 7.53 2.33 -17.27
C PHE A 76 6.15 2.48 -16.62
N CYS A 77 6.06 2.97 -15.38
CA CYS A 77 4.80 3.26 -14.72
C CYS A 77 3.95 4.27 -15.52
N GLU A 78 4.54 5.33 -16.02
CA GLU A 78 3.87 6.34 -16.84
C GLU A 78 3.30 5.74 -18.13
N SER A 79 4.07 4.88 -18.82
CA SER A 79 3.62 4.18 -20.04
C SER A 79 2.38 3.30 -19.83
N LEU A 80 2.24 2.74 -18.64
CA LEU A 80 1.10 1.91 -18.22
C LEU A 80 -0.01 2.69 -17.50
N LYS A 81 0.13 4.03 -17.37
CA LYS A 81 -0.76 4.90 -16.57
C LYS A 81 -0.87 4.46 -15.11
N ILE A 82 0.21 3.91 -14.57
CA ILE A 82 0.34 3.55 -13.17
C ILE A 82 0.77 4.79 -12.38
N ARG A 83 -0.08 5.23 -11.46
CA ARG A 83 0.13 6.49 -10.75
C ARG A 83 1.25 6.42 -9.72
N TRP A 84 1.41 5.30 -9.01
CA TRP A 84 2.27 5.19 -7.84
C TRP A 84 3.15 3.96 -7.90
N PHE A 85 4.40 4.12 -7.47
CA PHE A 85 5.29 3.02 -7.16
C PHE A 85 6.00 3.25 -5.82
N ASN A 86 6.40 2.17 -5.15
CA ASN A 86 7.07 2.19 -3.86
C ASN A 86 8.46 1.57 -3.97
N ILE A 87 9.43 2.21 -3.32
CA ILE A 87 10.82 1.75 -3.19
C ILE A 87 11.05 1.42 -1.73
N SER A 88 11.31 0.15 -1.42
CA SER A 88 11.59 -0.34 -0.07
C SER A 88 13.07 -0.60 0.11
N ILE A 89 13.68 0.09 1.08
CA ILE A 89 15.11 0.05 1.38
C ILE A 89 15.30 -0.57 2.76
N ASP A 90 16.00 -1.71 2.80
CA ASP A 90 16.33 -2.41 4.04
C ASP A 90 17.61 -1.86 4.64
N LEU A 91 17.47 -1.23 5.82
CA LEU A 91 18.55 -0.60 6.58
C LEU A 91 18.91 -1.40 7.85
N VAL A 92 18.27 -2.55 8.09
CA VAL A 92 18.43 -3.30 9.35
C VAL A 92 19.89 -3.66 9.62
N ASN A 93 20.60 -4.12 8.60
CA ASN A 93 22.01 -4.50 8.70
C ASN A 93 23.00 -3.45 8.15
N SER A 94 22.50 -2.27 7.80
CA SER A 94 23.32 -1.21 7.21
C SER A 94 24.16 -0.48 8.26
N ASN A 95 25.39 -0.12 7.90
CA ASN A 95 26.23 0.78 8.68
C ASN A 95 25.80 2.24 8.49
N ILE A 96 26.28 3.14 9.35
CA ILE A 96 25.86 4.55 9.34
C ILE A 96 26.16 5.27 8.01
N LYS A 97 27.24 4.91 7.32
CA LYS A 97 27.58 5.49 6.02
C LYS A 97 26.54 5.11 4.95
N ASN A 98 26.17 3.83 4.89
CA ASN A 98 25.18 3.34 3.95
C ASN A 98 23.77 3.90 4.25
N ILE A 99 23.43 4.05 5.54
CA ILE A 99 22.16 4.67 5.96
C ILE A 99 22.06 6.12 5.47
N LYS A 100 23.12 6.92 5.63
CA LYS A 100 23.15 8.31 5.13
C LYS A 100 23.01 8.36 3.61
N ILE A 101 23.73 7.48 2.89
CA ILE A 101 23.60 7.38 1.42
C ILE A 101 22.16 7.02 1.01
N ALA A 102 21.52 6.08 1.74
CA ALA A 102 20.13 5.73 1.49
C ALA A 102 19.19 6.93 1.66
N SER A 103 19.36 7.71 2.72
CA SER A 103 18.57 8.94 2.95
C SER A 103 18.78 9.98 1.86
N GLU A 104 20.02 10.23 1.43
CA GLU A 104 20.35 11.16 0.34
C GLU A 104 19.72 10.73 -0.99
N ILE A 105 19.87 9.44 -1.36
CA ILE A 105 19.28 8.87 -2.57
C ILE A 105 17.75 8.97 -2.52
N SER A 106 17.15 8.61 -1.39
CA SER A 106 15.70 8.68 -1.19
C SER A 106 15.16 10.11 -1.33
N LEU A 107 15.87 11.09 -0.80
CA LEU A 107 15.50 12.51 -0.94
C LEU A 107 15.61 12.97 -2.40
N GLU A 108 16.63 12.54 -3.11
CA GLU A 108 16.80 12.84 -4.55
C GLU A 108 15.66 12.24 -5.39
N ILE A 109 15.26 11.00 -5.08
CA ILE A 109 14.13 10.33 -5.74
C ILE A 109 12.83 11.10 -5.51
N LEU A 110 12.52 11.45 -4.25
CA LEU A 110 11.29 12.18 -3.92
C LEU A 110 11.23 13.56 -4.56
N LYS A 111 12.36 14.23 -4.76
CA LYS A 111 12.45 15.51 -5.49
C LYS A 111 12.13 15.34 -6.97
N LYS A 112 12.68 14.30 -7.61
CA LYS A 112 12.59 14.10 -9.07
C LYS A 112 11.32 13.37 -9.51
N HIS A 113 10.82 12.42 -8.71
CA HIS A 113 9.72 11.53 -9.05
C HIS A 113 8.53 11.75 -8.11
N LYS A 114 7.54 12.51 -8.54
CA LYS A 114 6.34 12.83 -7.73
C LYS A 114 5.41 11.61 -7.51
N ASN A 115 5.60 10.56 -8.29
CA ASN A 115 4.88 9.30 -8.20
C ASN A 115 5.60 8.23 -7.36
N ALA A 116 6.78 8.52 -6.80
CA ALA A 116 7.53 7.61 -5.95
C ALA A 116 7.13 7.72 -4.47
N PHE A 117 7.04 6.56 -3.82
CA PHE A 117 7.02 6.41 -2.36
C PHE A 117 8.33 5.78 -1.91
N ILE A 118 8.76 6.10 -0.70
CA ILE A 118 9.94 5.53 -0.05
C ILE A 118 9.50 4.85 1.24
N ASN A 119 9.93 3.61 1.42
CA ASN A 119 9.71 2.83 2.62
C ASN A 119 11.07 2.40 3.20
N LEU A 120 11.47 2.95 4.33
CA LEU A 120 12.73 2.62 5.02
C LEU A 120 12.45 1.56 6.09
N ILE A 121 13.06 0.39 5.97
CA ILE A 121 12.93 -0.71 6.92
C ILE A 121 14.07 -0.58 7.92
N VAL A 122 13.75 -0.28 9.18
CA VAL A 122 14.73 0.03 10.22
C VAL A 122 14.84 -1.05 11.31
N SER A 123 13.89 -1.99 11.32
CA SER A 123 13.96 -3.17 12.19
C SER A 123 13.23 -4.35 11.57
N ASP A 124 13.64 -5.54 11.96
CA ASP A 124 12.95 -6.81 11.74
C ASP A 124 12.66 -7.50 13.09
N LYS A 125 12.28 -8.77 13.06
CA LYS A 125 12.00 -9.56 14.28
C LYS A 125 13.22 -9.79 15.17
N ASP A 126 14.42 -9.73 14.60
CA ASP A 126 15.67 -10.12 15.26
C ASP A 126 16.52 -8.90 15.65
N LYS A 127 16.34 -7.76 14.97
CA LYS A 127 17.22 -6.60 15.12
C LYS A 127 16.53 -5.26 14.94
N ILE A 128 16.97 -4.27 15.73
CA ILE A 128 16.62 -2.87 15.61
C ILE A 128 17.88 -2.07 15.27
N ASN A 129 17.85 -1.30 14.17
CA ASN A 129 18.96 -0.41 13.82
C ASN A 129 18.66 1.02 14.29
N PHE A 130 19.16 1.37 15.49
CA PHE A 130 18.96 2.69 16.10
C PHE A 130 19.55 3.83 15.26
N ASN A 131 20.66 3.59 14.55
CA ASN A 131 21.23 4.59 13.63
C ASN A 131 20.28 4.84 12.45
N ALA A 132 19.63 3.78 11.92
CA ALA A 132 18.64 3.92 10.87
C ALA A 132 17.41 4.69 11.36
N ILE A 133 16.92 4.43 12.57
CA ILE A 133 15.82 5.19 13.19
C ILE A 133 16.18 6.68 13.30
N LYS A 134 17.36 6.99 13.85
CA LYS A 134 17.83 8.37 14.03
C LYS A 134 17.96 9.11 12.69
N GLU A 135 18.52 8.47 11.68
CA GLU A 135 18.69 9.08 10.36
C GLU A 135 17.36 9.20 9.61
N SER A 136 16.47 8.21 9.74
CA SER A 136 15.11 8.29 9.19
C SER A 136 14.30 9.44 9.79
N SER A 137 14.47 9.76 11.08
CA SER A 137 13.83 10.92 11.70
C SER A 137 14.28 12.24 11.07
N LYS A 138 15.57 12.38 10.76
CA LYS A 138 16.09 13.55 10.03
C LYS A 138 15.57 13.59 8.60
N PHE A 139 15.55 12.43 7.93
CA PHE A 139 15.02 12.30 6.58
C PHE A 139 13.56 12.78 6.49
N ILE A 140 12.69 12.40 7.45
CA ILE A 140 11.30 12.90 7.52
C ILE A 140 11.26 14.44 7.60
N LEU A 141 12.12 15.05 8.44
CA LEU A 141 12.24 16.51 8.56
C LEU A 141 12.71 17.16 7.26
N ASP A 142 13.62 16.52 6.52
CA ASP A 142 14.08 17.06 5.23
C ASP A 142 13.01 16.91 4.15
N VAL A 143 12.27 15.81 4.13
CA VAL A 143 11.13 15.62 3.23
C VAL A 143 10.02 16.62 3.50
N SER A 144 9.76 16.99 4.76
CA SER A 144 8.74 18.00 5.11
C SER A 144 8.99 19.37 4.49
N LYS A 145 10.24 19.66 4.10
CA LYS A 145 10.64 20.92 3.45
C LYS A 145 10.50 20.89 1.92
N LEU A 146 10.19 19.73 1.31
CA LEU A 146 10.08 19.61 -0.15
C LEU A 146 8.82 20.25 -0.72
N SER A 147 7.78 20.37 0.08
CA SER A 147 6.50 20.96 -0.32
C SER A 147 5.85 21.74 0.81
N HIS A 148 4.90 22.60 0.45
CA HIS A 148 4.16 23.39 1.42
C HIS A 148 3.40 22.48 2.42
N ASN A 149 3.41 22.86 3.70
CA ASN A 149 2.78 22.13 4.80
C ASN A 149 3.24 20.66 4.98
N GLY A 150 4.44 20.30 4.51
CA GLY A 150 4.99 18.97 4.67
C GLY A 150 4.23 17.87 3.90
N TYR A 151 3.50 18.25 2.84
CA TYR A 151 2.67 17.31 2.08
C TYR A 151 3.43 16.08 1.56
N ASP A 152 4.71 16.25 1.20
CA ASP A 152 5.52 15.14 0.70
C ASP A 152 5.79 14.03 1.74
N ASN A 153 5.58 14.30 3.04
CA ASN A 153 5.73 13.26 4.08
C ASN A 153 4.74 12.09 3.92
N PHE A 154 3.59 12.31 3.24
CA PHE A 154 2.68 11.21 2.96
C PHE A 154 3.29 10.14 2.04
N ARG A 155 4.39 10.45 1.34
CA ARG A 155 5.12 9.54 0.45
C ARG A 155 6.27 8.78 1.15
N VAL A 156 6.39 8.92 2.47
CA VAL A 156 7.45 8.28 3.26
C VAL A 156 6.87 7.39 4.32
N GLY A 157 7.39 6.17 4.42
CA GLY A 157 7.12 5.23 5.50
C GLY A 157 8.40 4.78 6.19
N ILE A 158 8.34 4.68 7.51
CA ILE A 158 9.38 4.03 8.31
C ILE A 158 8.78 2.73 8.85
N ASN A 159 9.37 1.63 8.44
CA ASN A 159 8.84 0.30 8.70
C ASN A 159 9.59 -0.38 9.83
N THR A 160 8.85 -0.87 10.82
CA THR A 160 9.38 -1.57 11.97
C THR A 160 8.75 -2.94 12.11
N ASN A 161 9.57 -3.99 12.10
CA ASN A 161 9.14 -5.37 12.32
C ASN A 161 7.97 -5.84 11.43
N SER A 162 7.87 -5.32 10.20
CA SER A 162 6.86 -5.77 9.25
C SER A 162 7.35 -7.01 8.49
N LYS A 163 6.43 -7.89 8.21
CA LYS A 163 6.69 -9.07 7.36
C LYS A 163 6.77 -8.65 5.89
N SER A 164 7.57 -9.38 5.10
CA SER A 164 7.49 -9.31 3.64
C SER A 164 6.10 -9.71 3.14
N ASP A 165 5.79 -9.29 1.94
CA ASP A 165 4.55 -9.64 1.23
C ASP A 165 3.25 -9.18 1.93
N THR A 166 3.37 -8.20 2.84
CA THR A 166 2.22 -7.52 3.42
C THR A 166 1.48 -6.76 2.31
N PRO A 167 0.15 -6.96 2.13
CA PRO A 167 -0.57 -6.36 1.01
C PRO A 167 -0.84 -4.86 1.13
N PHE A 168 -0.36 -4.21 2.19
CA PHE A 168 -0.62 -2.80 2.51
C PHE A 168 0.35 -1.84 1.82
N PHE A 169 0.02 -1.33 0.64
CA PHE A 169 0.78 -0.27 -0.03
C PHE A 169 0.58 1.10 0.68
N PRO A 170 1.62 1.93 0.87
CA PRO A 170 2.99 1.86 0.34
C PRO A 170 4.02 1.21 1.30
N PHE A 171 3.60 0.70 2.43
CA PHE A 171 4.49 0.17 3.48
C PHE A 171 4.78 -1.32 3.32
N SER A 172 4.34 -1.91 2.22
CA SER A 172 4.68 -3.27 1.84
C SER A 172 6.03 -3.33 1.12
N PHE A 173 6.64 -4.49 1.17
CA PHE A 173 7.77 -4.86 0.33
C PHE A 173 7.63 -6.33 -0.04
N ALA A 174 8.02 -6.66 -1.27
CA ALA A 174 7.89 -8.02 -1.76
C ALA A 174 9.15 -8.85 -1.44
N SER A 175 8.96 -10.14 -1.16
CA SER A 175 10.04 -11.12 -1.09
C SER A 175 10.39 -11.68 -2.47
N LYS A 176 9.44 -11.65 -3.41
CA LYS A 176 9.58 -12.15 -4.77
C LYS A 176 9.02 -11.17 -5.78
N GLU A 177 9.67 -11.08 -6.93
CA GLU A 177 9.13 -10.40 -8.10
C GLU A 177 7.94 -11.17 -8.71
N LEU A 178 7.23 -10.52 -9.62
CA LEU A 178 6.08 -11.08 -10.33
C LEU A 178 5.01 -11.63 -9.36
N SER A 179 4.85 -10.96 -8.23
CA SER A 179 3.77 -11.20 -7.27
C SER A 179 2.78 -10.04 -7.28
N PHE A 180 1.57 -10.30 -6.80
CA PHE A 180 0.58 -9.23 -6.65
C PHE A 180 -0.25 -9.40 -5.38
N SER A 181 -0.69 -8.26 -4.86
CA SER A 181 -1.66 -8.18 -3.78
C SER A 181 -2.84 -7.28 -4.18
N VAL A 182 -3.96 -7.43 -3.48
CA VAL A 182 -5.19 -6.71 -3.76
C VAL A 182 -5.62 -5.93 -2.52
N ALA A 183 -6.07 -4.69 -2.70
CA ALA A 183 -6.70 -3.91 -1.64
C ALA A 183 -8.16 -3.60 -2.01
N ILE A 184 -9.10 -3.82 -1.08
CA ILE A 184 -10.52 -3.51 -1.28
C ILE A 184 -10.92 -2.19 -0.62
N GLU A 185 -12.03 -1.59 -1.09
CA GLU A 185 -12.62 -0.40 -0.48
C GLU A 185 -13.59 -0.78 0.64
N SER A 186 -13.06 -1.13 1.81
CA SER A 186 -13.85 -1.58 2.95
C SER A 186 -14.80 -0.49 3.48
N ILE A 187 -14.41 0.78 3.44
CA ILE A 187 -15.23 1.91 3.89
C ILE A 187 -16.55 1.96 3.11
N ASN A 188 -16.52 1.86 1.79
CA ASN A 188 -17.73 1.88 0.97
C ASN A 188 -18.67 0.71 1.25
N LEU A 189 -18.12 -0.46 1.53
CA LEU A 189 -18.91 -1.64 1.88
C LEU A 189 -19.66 -1.43 3.19
N ILE A 190 -18.98 -0.89 4.20
CA ILE A 190 -19.54 -0.63 5.53
C ILE A 190 -20.56 0.52 5.45
N GLU A 191 -20.23 1.62 4.77
CA GLU A 191 -21.14 2.75 4.60
C GLU A 191 -22.46 2.35 3.93
N ASN A 192 -22.40 1.56 2.87
CA ASN A 192 -23.58 1.05 2.21
C ASN A 192 -24.46 0.16 3.13
N LEU A 193 -23.83 -0.56 4.04
CA LEU A 193 -24.52 -1.36 5.04
C LEU A 193 -25.19 -0.49 6.10
N LEU A 194 -24.50 0.54 6.60
CA LEU A 194 -25.03 1.46 7.61
C LEU A 194 -26.19 2.29 7.05
N ASN A 195 -26.08 2.80 5.83
CA ASN A 195 -27.12 3.58 5.18
C ASN A 195 -28.44 2.79 5.00
N LYS A 196 -28.37 1.46 4.80
CA LYS A 196 -29.55 0.60 4.70
C LYS A 196 -30.26 0.36 6.04
N ASN A 197 -29.60 0.64 7.14
CA ASN A 197 -30.11 0.40 8.50
C ASN A 197 -30.41 1.71 9.28
N SER A 198 -30.40 2.86 8.62
CA SER A 198 -30.47 4.20 9.24
C SER A 198 -31.81 4.55 9.93
N SER A 199 -32.83 3.70 9.87
CA SER A 199 -34.16 3.95 10.45
C SER A 199 -34.46 3.20 11.75
N LYS A 200 -33.50 2.47 12.34
CA LYS A 200 -33.66 1.68 13.57
C LYS A 200 -32.69 2.14 14.64
N GLU A 201 -33.06 1.91 15.91
CA GLU A 201 -32.13 2.01 17.03
C GLU A 201 -30.83 1.23 16.69
N ILE A 202 -29.67 1.87 16.95
CA ILE A 202 -28.36 1.33 16.62
C ILE A 202 -28.00 0.24 17.65
N ASN A 203 -28.15 -1.02 17.26
CA ASN A 203 -27.57 -2.14 17.98
C ASN A 203 -26.15 -2.40 17.44
N LEU A 204 -25.14 -1.97 18.21
CA LEU A 204 -23.74 -2.07 17.77
C LEU A 204 -23.30 -3.52 17.50
N LEU A 205 -23.74 -4.49 18.32
CA LEU A 205 -23.39 -5.91 18.12
C LEU A 205 -24.00 -6.47 16.83
N GLU A 206 -25.24 -6.13 16.55
CA GLU A 206 -25.90 -6.54 15.29
C GLU A 206 -25.19 -5.94 14.06
N ILE A 207 -24.80 -4.68 14.15
CA ILE A 207 -24.06 -3.99 13.08
C ILE A 207 -22.69 -4.63 12.89
N GLN A 208 -21.95 -4.93 13.96
CA GLN A 208 -20.64 -5.59 13.89
C GLN A 208 -20.75 -6.93 13.17
N ASN A 209 -21.70 -7.76 13.55
CA ASN A 209 -21.94 -9.04 12.89
C ASN A 209 -22.24 -8.87 11.38
N LYS A 210 -23.06 -7.89 11.01
CA LYS A 210 -23.36 -7.59 9.60
C LYS A 210 -22.12 -7.12 8.84
N ILE A 211 -21.27 -6.28 9.46
CA ILE A 211 -20.00 -5.82 8.88
C ILE A 211 -19.07 -7.01 8.65
N VAL A 212 -18.85 -7.85 9.65
CA VAL A 212 -17.98 -9.04 9.54
C VAL A 212 -18.47 -9.96 8.42
N VAL A 213 -19.77 -10.29 8.39
CA VAL A 213 -20.34 -11.13 7.31
C VAL A 213 -20.13 -10.52 5.94
N GLN A 214 -20.35 -9.20 5.78
CA GLN A 214 -20.21 -8.53 4.49
C GLN A 214 -18.74 -8.46 4.03
N LEU A 215 -17.81 -8.14 4.94
CA LEU A 215 -16.38 -8.12 4.64
C LEU A 215 -15.88 -9.52 4.29
N THR A 216 -16.24 -10.53 5.08
CA THR A 216 -15.88 -11.93 4.82
C THR A 216 -16.32 -12.38 3.44
N LYS A 217 -17.57 -12.11 3.05
CA LYS A 217 -18.07 -12.43 1.70
C LYS A 217 -17.22 -11.76 0.60
N SER A 218 -16.88 -10.49 0.79
CA SER A 218 -16.07 -9.75 -0.18
C SER A 218 -14.64 -10.28 -0.25
N ILE A 219 -14.03 -10.58 0.89
CA ILE A 219 -12.68 -11.14 0.98
C ILE A 219 -12.62 -12.51 0.29
N LEU A 220 -13.55 -13.42 0.59
CA LEU A 220 -13.62 -14.75 -0.03
C LEU A 220 -13.80 -14.66 -1.56
N LEU A 221 -14.67 -13.77 -2.02
CA LEU A 221 -14.86 -13.55 -3.46
C LEU A 221 -13.58 -13.10 -4.15
N ILE A 222 -12.89 -12.09 -3.59
CA ILE A 222 -11.66 -11.54 -4.17
C ILE A 222 -10.52 -12.55 -4.10
N ASN A 223 -10.37 -13.27 -2.98
CA ASN A 223 -9.35 -14.32 -2.85
C ASN A 223 -9.55 -15.42 -3.89
N ASN A 224 -10.75 -15.96 -4.05
CA ASN A 224 -11.04 -17.01 -5.03
C ASN A 224 -10.74 -16.57 -6.47
N ILE A 225 -10.98 -15.30 -6.81
CA ILE A 225 -10.65 -14.76 -8.12
C ILE A 225 -9.13 -14.59 -8.25
N SER A 226 -8.48 -14.02 -7.23
CA SER A 226 -7.04 -13.77 -7.22
C SER A 226 -6.22 -15.05 -7.33
N GLU A 227 -6.63 -16.12 -6.65
CA GLU A 227 -5.98 -17.44 -6.74
C GLU A 227 -6.04 -18.00 -8.18
N LYS A 228 -7.20 -17.88 -8.84
CA LYS A 228 -7.33 -18.30 -10.25
C LYS A 228 -6.46 -17.43 -11.17
N LEU A 229 -6.44 -16.13 -10.94
CA LEU A 229 -5.62 -15.20 -11.71
C LEU A 229 -4.13 -15.39 -11.45
N SER A 230 -3.73 -15.82 -10.26
CA SER A 230 -2.36 -16.22 -9.93
C SER A 230 -1.87 -17.33 -10.87
N VAL A 231 -2.68 -18.36 -11.06
CA VAL A 231 -2.36 -19.45 -11.99
C VAL A 231 -2.33 -18.98 -13.44
N THR A 232 -3.37 -18.23 -13.87
CA THR A 232 -3.50 -17.80 -15.28
C THR A 232 -2.43 -16.80 -15.70
N SER A 233 -1.99 -15.93 -14.79
CA SER A 233 -0.96 -14.92 -15.05
C SER A 233 0.45 -15.42 -14.72
N ASP A 234 0.58 -16.63 -14.16
CA ASP A 234 1.85 -17.13 -13.60
C ASP A 234 2.48 -16.06 -12.68
N SER A 235 1.69 -15.56 -11.72
CA SER A 235 2.10 -14.54 -10.74
C SER A 235 1.68 -14.95 -9.35
N LEU A 236 2.55 -14.81 -8.37
CA LEU A 236 2.24 -15.19 -6.99
C LEU A 236 1.22 -14.23 -6.38
N TYR A 237 0.09 -14.74 -5.89
CA TYR A 237 -0.85 -13.95 -5.09
C TYR A 237 -0.39 -13.86 -3.64
N SER A 238 -0.18 -12.64 -3.13
CA SER A 238 0.39 -12.37 -1.80
C SER A 238 -0.67 -12.01 -0.75
N GLY A 239 -1.95 -11.92 -1.12
CA GLY A 239 -3.03 -11.66 -0.17
C GLY A 239 -3.80 -10.37 -0.41
N ILE A 240 -4.69 -10.07 0.55
CA ILE A 240 -5.65 -8.98 0.46
C ILE A 240 -5.52 -8.00 1.63
N ASP A 241 -5.56 -6.70 1.31
CA ASP A 241 -5.71 -5.60 2.26
C ASP A 241 -7.18 -5.16 2.31
N PHE A 242 -7.80 -5.33 3.46
CA PHE A 242 -9.17 -4.88 3.74
C PHE A 242 -9.22 -3.79 4.81
N SER A 243 -8.10 -3.14 5.08
CA SER A 243 -8.01 -2.06 6.07
C SER A 243 -8.94 -0.89 5.73
N LEU A 244 -9.40 -0.19 6.78
CA LEU A 244 -10.14 1.05 6.68
C LEU A 244 -9.18 2.19 6.37
N ALA A 245 -8.70 2.25 5.13
CA ALA A 245 -7.77 3.30 4.73
C ALA A 245 -8.46 4.68 4.79
N PRO A 246 -7.85 5.66 5.45
CA PRO A 246 -8.37 7.02 5.48
C PRO A 246 -8.39 7.58 4.06
N TYR A 247 -9.51 8.20 3.69
CA TYR A 247 -9.65 8.87 2.42
C TYR A 247 -10.00 10.34 2.67
N PRO A 248 -9.27 11.30 2.08
CA PRO A 248 -9.48 12.72 2.31
C PRO A 248 -10.69 13.23 1.53
N ASN A 249 -11.85 12.61 1.73
CA ASN A 249 -13.11 13.00 1.12
C ASN A 249 -14.22 12.90 2.18
N GLU A 250 -14.94 13.98 2.39
CA GLU A 250 -16.02 14.05 3.37
C GLU A 250 -17.13 13.00 3.14
N LYS A 251 -17.32 12.56 1.88
CA LYS A 251 -18.34 11.57 1.54
C LYS A 251 -17.94 10.12 1.85
N ILE A 252 -16.63 9.84 1.93
CA ILE A 252 -16.10 8.47 2.12
C ILE A 252 -14.93 8.54 3.09
N SER A 253 -15.20 8.61 4.38
CA SER A 253 -14.16 8.70 5.40
C SER A 253 -14.47 7.81 6.60
N VAL A 254 -13.42 7.36 7.30
CA VAL A 254 -13.56 6.63 8.58
C VAL A 254 -14.34 7.46 9.59
N VAL A 255 -14.09 8.78 9.66
CA VAL A 255 -14.80 9.69 10.56
C VAL A 255 -16.30 9.67 10.30
N LYS A 256 -16.72 9.64 9.03
CA LYS A 256 -18.15 9.55 8.68
C LYS A 256 -18.75 8.22 9.13
N LEU A 257 -18.03 7.10 9.02
CA LEU A 257 -18.50 5.83 9.57
C LEU A 257 -18.71 5.92 11.08
N LEU A 258 -17.77 6.54 11.81
CA LEU A 258 -17.90 6.75 13.25
C LEU A 258 -19.11 7.64 13.60
N ASN A 259 -19.36 8.68 12.81
CA ASN A 259 -20.52 9.56 12.98
C ASN A 259 -21.85 8.80 12.77
N HIS A 260 -21.92 7.89 11.78
CA HIS A 260 -23.08 7.03 11.57
C HIS A 260 -23.35 6.07 12.75
N LEU A 261 -22.33 5.76 13.54
CA LEU A 261 -22.45 4.96 14.78
C LEU A 261 -22.73 5.82 16.03
N GLY A 262 -23.04 7.11 15.86
CA GLY A 262 -23.43 7.99 16.94
C GLY A 262 -22.32 8.88 17.51
N LEU A 263 -21.14 8.93 16.88
CA LEU A 263 -20.09 9.86 17.28
C LEU A 263 -20.41 11.28 16.79
N ASN A 264 -20.60 12.21 17.69
CA ASN A 264 -20.89 13.61 17.32
C ASN A 264 -19.68 14.30 16.69
N LYS A 265 -18.49 14.11 17.26
CA LYS A 265 -17.24 14.74 16.80
C LYS A 265 -16.07 13.82 17.07
N PHE A 266 -15.20 13.63 16.06
CA PHE A 266 -13.95 12.88 16.26
C PHE A 266 -13.08 13.58 17.32
N GLY A 267 -12.57 12.81 18.29
CA GLY A 267 -11.85 13.32 19.47
C GLY A 267 -12.73 13.54 20.70
N SER A 268 -14.09 13.49 20.57
CA SER A 268 -14.99 13.50 21.72
C SER A 268 -15.08 12.13 22.41
N ASN A 269 -15.80 12.10 23.55
CA ASN A 269 -16.08 10.85 24.27
C ASN A 269 -16.68 9.81 23.31
N GLY A 270 -16.23 8.55 23.42
CA GLY A 270 -16.63 7.45 22.54
C GLY A 270 -15.75 7.25 21.32
N SER A 271 -14.89 8.21 20.93
CA SER A 271 -14.01 8.07 19.76
C SER A 271 -13.10 6.86 19.85
N LEU A 272 -12.46 6.66 20.99
CA LEU A 272 -11.56 5.52 21.22
C LEU A 272 -12.33 4.19 21.16
N PHE A 273 -13.49 4.13 21.78
CA PHE A 273 -14.36 2.96 21.78
C PHE A 273 -14.77 2.58 20.34
N LEU A 274 -15.28 3.52 19.55
CA LEU A 274 -15.71 3.25 18.18
C LEU A 274 -14.54 2.95 17.24
N THR A 275 -13.37 3.52 17.49
CA THR A 275 -12.15 3.14 16.72
C THR A 275 -11.78 1.70 17.02
N SER A 276 -11.77 1.30 18.31
CA SER A 276 -11.52 -0.09 18.72
C SER A 276 -12.57 -1.06 18.17
N TYR A 277 -13.82 -0.66 18.11
CA TYR A 277 -14.92 -1.44 17.54
C TYR A 277 -14.66 -1.90 16.07
N PHE A 278 -13.95 -1.11 15.28
CA PHE A 278 -13.57 -1.47 13.91
C PHE A 278 -12.26 -2.24 13.81
N THR A 279 -11.46 -2.32 14.85
CA THR A 279 -10.14 -2.96 14.84
C THR A 279 -10.10 -4.31 15.57
N ASN A 280 -11.14 -4.63 16.31
CA ASN A 280 -11.36 -5.91 16.97
C ASN A 280 -12.44 -6.74 16.25
#